data_b7b0659f31e6c094bfff927f46ecf58c
#
_entry.id   b7b0659f31e6c094bfff927f46ecf58c
#
_cell.length_a   1.000
_cell.length_b   1.000
_cell.length_c   1.000
_cell.angle_alpha   90.00
_cell.angle_beta   90.00
_cell.angle_gamma   90.00
#
_symmetry.space_group_name_H-M   'P 1'
#
loop_
_entity.id
_entity.type
_entity.pdbx_description
1 polymer ?
#
loop_
_entity_poly.entity_id
_entity_poly.type
_entity_poly.pdbx_seq_one_letter_code
_entity_poly.pdbx_strand_id
1 'polypeptide(L)'
;MARKTNTCKRRVKKNIESGVAHIRSTFNNTIVTITDVHGNALSWSSAGALGFRGSRKSTPFAAQMAAETAAKASMEHGMKTLEVTVKGPGAGREAAIRALQAAGLEVTAIRDVTPVPHNGCRPPKRRRV
;
A
#
# COMPACT_ATOMS: atom_id res chain seq x y z
N MET A 1 -21.16 37.63 3.74
CA MET A 1 -19.80 37.48 4.12
C MET A 1 -19.17 36.28 3.53
N ALA A 2 -18.20 36.55 2.78
CA ALA A 2 -17.56 35.48 2.12
C ALA A 2 -16.86 34.58 3.11
N ARG A 3 -17.46 33.51 3.38
CA ARG A 3 -16.83 32.50 4.04
C ARG A 3 -15.63 32.11 3.26
N LYS A 4 -14.50 32.34 3.76
CA LYS A 4 -13.37 31.65 3.27
C LYS A 4 -13.70 30.22 3.27
N THR A 5 -14.29 29.83 2.22
CA THR A 5 -14.26 28.48 1.93
C THR A 5 -12.87 28.06 2.19
N ASN A 6 -12.70 27.36 3.20
CA ASN A 6 -11.56 26.56 3.29
C ASN A 6 -11.40 25.90 2.01
N THR A 7 -10.83 26.63 1.17
CA THR A 7 -10.30 26.07 0.01
C THR A 7 -9.58 24.87 0.43
N CYS A 8 -10.29 23.82 0.41
CA CYS A 8 -9.70 22.56 0.35
C CYS A 8 -8.47 22.74 -0.47
N LYS A 9 -7.38 22.63 0.16
CA LYS A 9 -6.13 22.63 -0.53
C LYS A 9 -6.31 21.70 -1.69
N ARG A 10 -6.44 22.27 -2.85
CA ARG A 10 -6.48 21.48 -4.06
C ARG A 10 -5.34 20.52 -4.00
N ARG A 11 -5.65 19.28 -4.11
CA ARG A 11 -4.60 18.28 -4.29
C ARG A 11 -3.81 18.69 -5.49
N VAL A 12 -2.59 19.07 -5.26
CA VAL A 12 -1.69 19.37 -6.34
C VAL A 12 -1.37 18.07 -7.03
N LYS A 13 -1.72 17.97 -8.30
CA LYS A 13 -1.36 16.80 -9.09
C LYS A 13 0.14 16.82 -9.29
N LYS A 14 0.78 15.78 -8.79
CA LYS A 14 2.22 15.62 -8.97
C LYS A 14 2.44 14.81 -10.24
N ASN A 15 3.29 15.28 -11.13
CA ASN A 15 3.62 14.52 -12.34
C ASN A 15 4.80 13.60 -12.03
N ILE A 16 4.49 12.42 -11.51
CA ILE A 16 5.50 11.42 -11.15
C ILE A 16 5.19 10.17 -11.94
N GLU A 17 6.07 9.83 -12.88
CA GLU A 17 5.86 8.69 -13.77
C GLU A 17 6.26 7.37 -13.13
N SER A 18 7.31 7.37 -12.33
CA SER A 18 7.78 6.15 -11.69
C SER A 18 7.81 6.30 -10.19
N GLY A 19 7.59 5.20 -9.49
CA GLY A 19 7.57 5.20 -8.04
C GLY A 19 7.73 3.81 -7.48
N VAL A 20 7.47 3.70 -6.19
CA VAL A 20 7.60 2.45 -5.46
C VAL A 20 6.29 2.15 -4.74
N ALA A 21 5.79 0.96 -4.90
CA ALA A 21 4.64 0.49 -4.13
C ALA A 21 5.16 -0.34 -2.96
N HIS A 22 4.86 0.11 -1.76
CA HIS A 22 5.22 -0.59 -0.53
C HIS A 22 4.03 -1.37 -0.03
N ILE A 23 4.12 -2.69 -0.06
CA ILE A 23 3.06 -3.56 0.41
C ILE A 23 3.50 -4.17 1.73
N ARG A 24 2.78 -3.83 2.78
CA ARG A 24 2.99 -4.45 4.09
C ARG A 24 1.84 -5.40 4.36
N SER A 25 2.12 -6.67 4.38
CA SER A 25 1.11 -7.70 4.58
C SER A 25 1.35 -8.41 5.90
N THR A 26 0.39 -8.29 6.79
CA THR A 26 0.41 -9.01 8.07
C THR A 26 -0.66 -10.08 8.06
N PHE A 27 -0.70 -10.92 9.08
CA PHE A 27 -1.75 -11.91 9.20
C PHE A 27 -3.14 -11.29 9.40
N ASN A 28 -3.20 -10.03 9.79
CA ASN A 28 -4.47 -9.36 10.10
C ASN A 28 -4.87 -8.30 9.10
N ASN A 29 -3.97 -7.80 8.29
CA ASN A 29 -4.26 -6.68 7.41
C ASN A 29 -3.23 -6.58 6.28
N THR A 30 -3.56 -5.82 5.25
CA THR A 30 -2.64 -5.47 4.18
C THR A 30 -2.70 -3.97 3.95
N ILE A 31 -1.55 -3.33 3.94
CA ILE A 31 -1.44 -1.89 3.70
C ILE A 31 -0.61 -1.68 2.44
N VAL A 32 -1.12 -0.89 1.52
CA VAL A 32 -0.42 -0.54 0.28
C VAL A 32 -0.17 0.96 0.28
N THR A 33 1.07 1.35 0.16
CA THR A 33 1.47 2.76 0.07
C THR A 33 2.27 2.95 -1.21
N ILE A 34 1.87 3.90 -2.03
CA ILE A 34 2.59 4.22 -3.26
C ILE A 34 3.32 5.53 -3.07
N THR A 35 4.62 5.50 -3.27
CA THR A 35 5.49 6.65 -3.08
C THR A 35 6.25 6.95 -4.36
N ASP A 36 6.90 8.10 -4.41
CA ASP A 36 7.87 8.39 -5.45
C ASP A 36 9.20 7.68 -5.13
N VAL A 37 10.21 7.89 -5.98
CA VAL A 37 11.53 7.25 -5.78
C VAL A 37 12.26 7.76 -4.54
N HIS A 38 11.85 8.91 -4.02
CA HIS A 38 12.45 9.50 -2.83
C HIS A 38 11.72 9.12 -1.53
N GLY A 39 10.63 8.38 -1.63
CA GLY A 39 9.87 7.96 -0.46
C GLY A 39 8.72 8.86 -0.05
N ASN A 40 8.40 9.88 -0.84
CA ASN A 40 7.27 10.77 -0.55
C ASN A 40 5.97 10.09 -0.95
N ALA A 41 5.05 9.92 0.00
CA ALA A 41 3.81 9.20 -0.25
C ALA A 41 2.89 9.97 -1.21
N LEU A 42 2.39 9.27 -2.22
CA LEU A 42 1.41 9.82 -3.17
C LEU A 42 0.01 9.34 -2.85
N SER A 43 -0.12 8.08 -2.53
CA SER A 43 -1.41 7.49 -2.19
C SER A 43 -1.19 6.29 -1.29
N TRP A 44 -2.21 5.93 -0.57
CA TRP A 44 -2.18 4.74 0.26
C TRP A 44 -3.60 4.20 0.44
N SER A 45 -3.67 2.93 0.77
CA SER A 45 -4.93 2.31 1.14
C SER A 45 -4.65 1.06 1.96
N SER A 46 -5.63 0.61 2.69
CA SER A 46 -5.54 -0.62 3.46
C SER A 46 -6.89 -1.31 3.49
N ALA A 47 -6.91 -2.57 3.85
CA ALA A 47 -8.16 -3.29 3.98
C ALA A 47 -9.08 -2.63 5.02
N GLY A 48 -8.50 -2.15 6.12
CA GLY A 48 -9.27 -1.44 7.14
C GLY A 48 -9.85 -0.13 6.66
N ALA A 49 -9.12 0.60 5.82
CA ALA A 49 -9.58 1.88 5.28
C ALA A 49 -10.76 1.72 4.32
N LEU A 50 -10.90 0.56 3.70
CA LEU A 50 -12.00 0.27 2.79
C LEU A 50 -13.26 -0.26 3.48
N GLY A 51 -13.23 -0.40 4.79
CA GLY A 51 -14.37 -0.86 5.55
C GLY A 51 -14.36 -2.34 5.90
N PHE A 52 -13.34 -3.09 5.50
CA PHE A 52 -13.19 -4.48 5.96
C PHE A 52 -12.88 -4.48 7.46
N ARG A 53 -13.49 -5.37 8.18
CA ARG A 53 -13.33 -5.43 9.64
C ARG A 53 -13.03 -6.84 10.12
N GLY A 54 -12.31 -6.95 11.23
CA GLY A 54 -11.98 -8.22 11.85
C GLY A 54 -11.16 -9.11 10.92
N SER A 55 -11.50 -10.37 10.84
CA SER A 55 -10.77 -11.34 10.02
C SER A 55 -10.87 -11.09 8.52
N ARG A 56 -11.82 -10.30 8.07
CA ARG A 56 -11.96 -9.97 6.66
C ARG A 56 -10.79 -9.16 6.11
N LYS A 57 -10.11 -8.40 6.97
CA LYS A 57 -8.95 -7.61 6.57
C LYS A 57 -7.77 -8.46 6.13
N SER A 58 -7.70 -9.70 6.55
CA SER A 58 -6.58 -10.58 6.22
C SER A 58 -6.78 -11.36 4.93
N THR A 59 -7.91 -11.19 4.24
CA THR A 59 -8.19 -11.96 3.04
C THR A 59 -7.46 -11.40 1.82
N PRO A 60 -7.10 -12.27 0.85
CA PRO A 60 -6.52 -11.79 -0.41
C PRO A 60 -7.41 -10.82 -1.16
N PHE A 61 -8.73 -11.01 -1.10
CA PHE A 61 -9.67 -10.09 -1.73
C PHE A 61 -9.56 -8.68 -1.17
N ALA A 62 -9.45 -8.55 0.15
CA ALA A 62 -9.29 -7.25 0.79
C ALA A 62 -7.98 -6.57 0.35
N ALA A 63 -6.90 -7.34 0.23
CA ALA A 63 -5.63 -6.83 -0.27
C ALA A 63 -5.74 -6.37 -1.72
N GLN A 64 -6.46 -7.10 -2.54
CA GLN A 64 -6.71 -6.72 -3.93
C GLN A 64 -7.44 -5.39 -4.01
N MET A 65 -8.50 -5.21 -3.23
CA MET A 65 -9.26 -3.96 -3.24
C MET A 65 -8.42 -2.78 -2.74
N ALA A 66 -7.61 -3.00 -1.71
CA ALA A 66 -6.71 -1.96 -1.20
C ALA A 66 -5.70 -1.54 -2.26
N ALA A 67 -5.10 -2.50 -2.95
CA ALA A 67 -4.13 -2.20 -4.00
C ALA A 67 -4.77 -1.47 -5.17
N GLU A 68 -5.97 -1.86 -5.60
CA GLU A 68 -6.69 -1.17 -6.65
C GLU A 68 -6.98 0.28 -6.30
N THR A 69 -7.43 0.53 -5.07
CA THR A 69 -7.74 1.89 -4.61
C THR A 69 -6.50 2.76 -4.61
N ALA A 70 -5.40 2.24 -4.07
CA ALA A 70 -4.14 2.97 -4.06
C ALA A 70 -3.62 3.23 -5.47
N ALA A 71 -3.73 2.24 -6.36
CA ALA A 71 -3.27 2.37 -7.74
C ALA A 71 -4.05 3.43 -8.50
N LYS A 72 -5.36 3.45 -8.37
CA LYS A 72 -6.20 4.45 -9.03
C LYS A 72 -5.86 5.86 -8.55
N ALA A 73 -5.66 6.02 -7.26
CA ALA A 73 -5.28 7.31 -6.70
C ALA A 73 -3.89 7.77 -7.21
N SER A 74 -2.94 6.86 -7.34
CA SER A 74 -1.61 7.19 -7.83
C SER A 74 -1.63 7.52 -9.32
N MET A 75 -2.49 6.89 -10.10
CA MET A 75 -2.60 7.17 -11.53
C MET A 75 -3.07 8.60 -11.81
N GLU A 76 -3.82 9.21 -10.89
CA GLU A 76 -4.20 10.61 -10.98
C GLU A 76 -2.98 11.54 -10.97
N HIS A 77 -1.89 11.10 -10.38
CA HIS A 77 -0.63 11.83 -10.36
C HIS A 77 0.30 11.50 -11.53
N GLY A 78 -0.21 10.76 -12.50
CA GLY A 78 0.56 10.42 -13.70
C GLY A 78 1.46 9.19 -13.55
N MET A 79 1.29 8.41 -12.51
CA MET A 79 2.09 7.22 -12.27
C MET A 79 1.88 6.18 -13.38
N LYS A 80 2.96 5.65 -13.93
CA LYS A 80 2.91 4.63 -14.99
C LYS A 80 3.66 3.37 -14.61
N THR A 81 4.84 3.51 -14.01
CA THR A 81 5.68 2.38 -13.65
C THR A 81 5.89 2.32 -12.16
N LEU A 82 5.96 1.12 -11.64
CA LEU A 82 6.17 0.87 -10.21
C LEU A 82 7.22 -0.19 -9.99
N GLU A 83 8.02 0.01 -8.97
CA GLU A 83 8.80 -1.04 -8.35
C GLU A 83 8.04 -1.46 -7.11
N VAL A 84 7.86 -2.75 -6.90
CA VAL A 84 7.09 -3.25 -5.77
C VAL A 84 8.03 -3.79 -4.70
N THR A 85 7.85 -3.33 -3.47
CA THR A 85 8.52 -3.91 -2.31
C THR A 85 7.48 -4.55 -1.40
N VAL A 86 7.70 -5.80 -1.04
CA VAL A 86 6.76 -6.57 -0.22
C VAL A 86 7.39 -6.86 1.12
N LYS A 87 6.63 -6.68 2.18
CA LYS A 87 7.11 -6.92 3.52
C LYS A 87 6.05 -7.68 4.31
N GLY A 88 6.47 -8.76 4.97
CA GLY A 88 5.60 -9.51 5.85
C GLY A 88 5.00 -10.76 5.23
N PRO A 89 4.49 -11.67 6.07
CA PRO A 89 4.06 -13.00 5.65
C PRO A 89 2.57 -13.13 5.31
N GLY A 90 1.83 -12.05 5.24
CA GLY A 90 0.37 -12.11 5.09
C GLY A 90 -0.10 -12.74 3.79
N ALA A 91 -1.35 -13.18 3.77
CA ALA A 91 -1.95 -13.84 2.61
C ALA A 91 -2.19 -12.89 1.44
N GLY A 92 -2.20 -11.58 1.68
CA GLY A 92 -2.49 -10.59 0.66
C GLY A 92 -1.33 -10.18 -0.25
N ARG A 93 -0.14 -10.73 -0.04
CA ARG A 93 1.06 -10.31 -0.78
C ARG A 93 0.86 -10.38 -2.29
N GLU A 94 0.58 -11.56 -2.79
CA GLU A 94 0.45 -11.78 -4.24
C GLU A 94 -0.77 -11.10 -4.82
N ALA A 95 -1.88 -11.13 -4.11
CA ALA A 95 -3.12 -10.51 -4.57
C ALA A 95 -2.94 -9.02 -4.77
N ALA A 96 -2.23 -8.34 -3.86
CA ALA A 96 -1.94 -6.92 -3.99
C ALA A 96 -1.08 -6.62 -5.20
N ILE A 97 -0.05 -7.42 -5.46
CA ILE A 97 0.82 -7.23 -6.62
C ILE A 97 0.03 -7.40 -7.91
N ARG A 98 -0.79 -8.43 -7.99
CA ARG A 98 -1.63 -8.68 -9.18
C ARG A 98 -2.61 -7.54 -9.41
N ALA A 99 -3.18 -7.02 -8.34
CA ALA A 99 -4.13 -5.90 -8.45
C ALA A 99 -3.47 -4.63 -8.97
N LEU A 100 -2.22 -4.36 -8.59
CA LEU A 100 -1.48 -3.24 -9.12
C LEU A 100 -1.26 -3.38 -10.63
N GLN A 101 -0.93 -4.56 -11.09
CA GLN A 101 -0.78 -4.82 -12.52
C GLN A 101 -2.11 -4.71 -13.26
N ALA A 102 -3.17 -5.24 -12.68
CA ALA A 102 -4.50 -5.21 -13.28
C ALA A 102 -5.06 -3.79 -13.39
N ALA A 103 -4.65 -2.90 -12.51
CA ALA A 103 -5.09 -1.50 -12.54
C ALA A 103 -4.45 -0.70 -13.69
N GLY A 104 -3.44 -1.25 -14.35
CA GLY A 104 -2.78 -0.62 -15.48
C GLY A 104 -1.39 -0.09 -15.20
N LEU A 105 -0.85 -0.31 -14.02
CA LEU A 105 0.51 0.08 -13.69
C LEU A 105 1.50 -1.00 -14.14
N GLU A 106 2.61 -0.57 -14.70
CA GLU A 106 3.66 -1.49 -15.11
C GLU A 106 4.58 -1.76 -13.93
N VAL A 107 4.70 -3.02 -13.54
CA VAL A 107 5.58 -3.43 -12.46
C VAL A 107 6.94 -3.81 -13.04
N THR A 108 7.97 -3.05 -12.70
CA THR A 108 9.31 -3.26 -13.25
C THR A 108 10.16 -4.24 -12.44
N ALA A 109 9.93 -4.26 -11.12
CA ALA A 109 10.68 -5.14 -10.23
C ALA A 109 9.85 -5.46 -9.00
N ILE A 110 10.07 -6.63 -8.44
CA ILE A 110 9.42 -7.06 -7.21
C ILE A 110 10.51 -7.50 -6.25
N ARG A 111 10.54 -6.90 -5.07
CA ARG A 111 11.53 -7.22 -4.04
C ARG A 111 10.85 -7.57 -2.73
N ASP A 112 11.36 -8.55 -2.05
CA ASP A 112 10.93 -8.86 -0.69
C ASP A 112 11.90 -8.19 0.28
N VAL A 113 11.38 -7.26 1.06
CA VAL A 113 12.19 -6.49 2.02
C VAL A 113 11.83 -6.83 3.46
N THR A 114 11.27 -8.01 3.68
CA THR A 114 10.94 -8.46 5.02
C THR A 114 12.20 -8.45 5.89
N PRO A 115 12.19 -7.75 7.03
CA PRO A 115 13.38 -7.65 7.86
C PRO A 115 13.73 -9.00 8.52
N VAL A 116 15.00 -9.33 8.51
CA VAL A 116 15.53 -10.52 9.19
C VAL A 116 16.54 -10.06 10.23
N PRO A 117 16.21 -10.14 11.52
CA PRO A 117 17.15 -9.68 12.55
C PRO A 117 18.35 -10.61 12.68
N HIS A 118 19.49 -10.02 13.00
CA HIS A 118 20.71 -10.77 13.32
C HIS A 118 20.68 -11.13 14.83
N ASN A 119 19.71 -11.93 15.24
CA ASN A 119 19.34 -12.24 16.62
C ASN A 119 18.56 -11.14 17.33
N GLY A 120 18.77 -9.89 17.03
CA GLY A 120 17.95 -8.77 17.49
C GLY A 120 17.58 -8.76 18.97
N CYS A 121 16.47 -8.12 19.26
CA CYS A 121 15.92 -8.03 20.60
C CYS A 121 15.19 -9.32 21.00
N ARG A 122 15.11 -9.56 22.31
CA ARG A 122 14.31 -10.67 22.82
C ARG A 122 12.85 -10.48 22.37
N PRO A 123 12.22 -11.52 21.78
CA PRO A 123 10.82 -11.42 21.41
C PRO A 123 9.91 -11.34 22.63
N PRO A 124 8.69 -10.80 22.47
CA PRO A 124 7.74 -10.79 23.56
C PRO A 124 7.34 -12.19 23.96
N LYS A 125 6.79 -12.31 25.16
CA LYS A 125 6.35 -13.61 25.65
C LYS A 125 5.24 -14.19 24.77
N ARG A 126 5.08 -15.51 24.89
CA ARG A 126 4.05 -16.23 24.15
C ARG A 126 2.66 -15.67 24.43
N ARG A 127 1.87 -15.52 23.39
CA ARG A 127 0.48 -15.11 23.53
C ARG A 127 -0.33 -16.17 24.27
N ARG A 128 -1.10 -15.75 25.23
CA ARG A 128 -2.05 -16.64 25.89
C ARG A 128 -3.23 -16.89 24.94
N VAL A 129 -3.55 -18.14 24.79
CA VAL A 129 -4.67 -18.54 23.94
C VAL A 129 -5.83 -18.97 24.81
#